data_1b545031ac7a49eb9b84ae3673dcf98c
#
_entry.id   1b545031ac7a49eb9b84ae3673dcf98c
#
_cell.length_a   1.000
_cell.length_b   1.000
_cell.length_c   1.000
_cell.angle_alpha   90.00
_cell.angle_beta   90.00
_cell.angle_gamma   90.00
#
_symmetry.space_group_name_H-M   'P 1'
#
loop_
_entity.id
_entity.type
_entity.pdbx_description
1 polymer ?
#
loop_
_entity_poly.entity_id
_entity_poly.type
_entity_poly.pdbx_seq_one_letter_code
_entity_poly.pdbx_strand_id
1 'polypeptide(L)' 'MTIFINLENLLKEKKISKNKVCESCRLQRTQLNNYCKNKVGSIDLSILARLCEFLDCTPNDILKMR' A
#
# COMPACT_ATOMS: atom_id res chain seq x y z
N MET A 1 -10.17 -7.64 -17.00
CA MET A 1 -9.87 -6.57 -16.03
C MET A 1 -9.18 -7.13 -14.81
N THR A 2 -8.14 -6.46 -14.34
CA THR A 2 -7.37 -6.88 -13.18
C THR A 2 -7.21 -5.73 -12.23
N ILE A 3 -7.39 -6.00 -10.94
CA ILE A 3 -7.11 -5.00 -9.90
C ILE A 3 -5.70 -5.24 -9.37
N PHE A 4 -4.92 -4.18 -9.26
CA PHE A 4 -3.56 -4.28 -8.73
C PHE A 4 -3.32 -3.20 -7.67
N ILE A 5 -2.35 -3.45 -6.81
CA ILE A 5 -1.99 -2.52 -5.74
C ILE A 5 -0.88 -1.61 -6.26
N ASN A 6 -1.16 -0.31 -6.32
CA ASN A 6 -0.25 0.71 -6.86
C ASN A 6 0.58 1.36 -5.75
N LEU A 7 0.87 0.62 -4.69
CA LEU A 7 1.50 1.18 -3.50
C LEU A 7 2.96 1.57 -3.75
N GLU A 8 3.70 0.75 -4.48
CA GLU A 8 5.11 1.03 -4.72
C GLU A 8 5.31 2.35 -5.48
N ASN A 9 4.54 2.57 -6.53
CA ASN A 9 4.60 3.82 -7.28
C ASN A 9 4.18 5.01 -6.43
N LEU A 10 3.15 4.84 -5.62
CA LEU A 10 2.66 5.89 -4.75
C LEU A 10 3.73 6.31 -3.74
N LEU A 11 4.43 5.33 -3.15
CA LEU A 11 5.51 5.63 -2.21
C LEU A 11 6.66 6.37 -2.89
N LYS A 12 7.00 5.99 -4.12
CA LYS A 12 8.03 6.68 -4.89
C LYS A 12 7.63 8.12 -5.19
N GLU A 13 6.41 8.35 -5.60
CA GLU A 13 5.90 9.69 -5.89
C GLU A 13 5.92 10.57 -4.65
N LYS A 14 5.54 10.03 -3.51
CA LYS A 14 5.51 10.77 -2.24
C LYS A 14 6.86 10.80 -1.55
N LYS A 15 7.86 10.09 -2.05
CA LYS A 15 9.21 10.00 -1.47
C LYS A 15 9.18 9.50 -0.03
N ILE A 16 8.38 8.48 0.22
CA ILE A 16 8.22 7.87 1.54
C ILE A 16 8.90 6.50 1.53
N SER A 17 9.74 6.23 2.52
CA SER A 17 10.43 4.95 2.62
C SER A 17 9.50 3.85 3.11
N LYS A 18 9.80 2.60 2.73
CA LYS A 18 9.04 1.45 3.21
C LYS A 18 9.16 1.27 4.71
N ASN A 19 10.32 1.57 5.29
CA ASN A 19 10.50 1.50 6.74
C ASN A 19 9.55 2.44 7.47
N LYS A 20 9.37 3.65 6.95
CA LYS A 20 8.47 4.63 7.55
C LYS A 20 7.02 4.13 7.50
N VAL A 21 6.62 3.53 6.39
CA VAL A 21 5.28 2.96 6.25
C VAL A 21 5.08 1.83 7.27
N CYS A 22 6.06 0.94 7.40
CA CYS A 22 5.95 -0.18 8.35
C CYS A 22 5.80 0.31 9.79
N GLU A 23 6.57 1.31 10.18
CA GLU A 23 6.46 1.89 11.52
C GLU A 23 5.11 2.54 11.76
N SER A 24 4.68 3.38 10.81
CA SER A 24 3.47 4.19 10.98
C SER A 24 2.20 3.39 10.84
N CYS A 25 2.18 2.38 9.99
CA CYS A 25 1.00 1.56 9.71
C CYS A 25 1.02 0.21 10.44
N ARG A 26 2.05 -0.05 11.23
CA ARG A 26 2.20 -1.31 11.98
C ARG A 26 2.18 -2.52 11.07
N LEU A 27 2.96 -2.45 10.01
CA LEU A 27 3.10 -3.56 9.05
C LEU A 27 4.47 -4.20 9.19
N GLN A 28 4.53 -5.51 8.94
CA GLN A 28 5.80 -6.19 8.79
C GLN A 28 6.36 -5.90 7.39
N ARG A 29 7.68 -5.84 7.27
CA ARG A 29 8.33 -5.52 6.00
C ARG A 29 7.96 -6.52 4.90
N THR A 30 7.90 -7.81 5.25
CA THR A 30 7.51 -8.86 4.31
C THR A 30 6.11 -8.63 3.78
N GLN A 31 5.18 -8.27 4.66
CA GLN A 31 3.79 -8.00 4.28
C GLN A 31 3.72 -6.80 3.33
N LEU A 32 4.42 -5.72 3.65
CA LEU A 32 4.45 -4.54 2.79
C LEU A 32 5.05 -4.87 1.43
N ASN A 33 6.16 -5.62 1.40
CA ASN A 33 6.78 -6.02 0.15
C ASN A 33 5.82 -6.84 -0.72
N ASN A 34 5.04 -7.74 -0.12
CA ASN A 34 4.09 -8.55 -0.86
C ASN A 34 2.99 -7.67 -1.48
N TYR A 35 2.52 -6.67 -0.76
CA TYR A 35 1.57 -5.70 -1.33
C TYR A 35 2.20 -4.92 -2.48
N CYS A 36 3.41 -4.43 -2.31
CA CYS A 36 4.08 -3.66 -3.35
C CYS A 36 4.34 -4.46 -4.61
N LYS A 37 4.60 -5.76 -4.47
CA LYS A 37 4.87 -6.67 -5.59
C LYS A 37 3.61 -7.36 -6.11
N ASN A 38 2.47 -7.06 -5.54
CA ASN A 38 1.19 -7.67 -5.91
C ASN A 38 1.20 -9.20 -5.76
N LYS A 39 1.84 -9.70 -4.72
CA LYS A 39 1.90 -11.14 -4.41
C LYS A 39 0.84 -11.53 -3.39
N VAL A 40 -0.33 -10.89 -3.44
CA VAL A 40 -1.43 -11.15 -2.53
C VAL A 40 -2.73 -11.27 -3.33
N GLY A 41 -3.66 -12.06 -2.82
CA GLY A 41 -4.98 -12.17 -3.41
C GLY A 41 -6.01 -11.25 -2.77
N SER A 42 -5.66 -10.61 -1.66
CA SER A 42 -6.57 -9.73 -0.94
C SER A 42 -5.78 -8.73 -0.11
N ILE A 43 -6.47 -7.70 0.35
CA ILE A 43 -5.89 -6.73 1.29
C ILE A 43 -6.86 -6.56 2.44
N ASP A 44 -6.33 -6.52 3.66
CA ASP A 44 -7.13 -6.28 4.85
C ASP A 44 -7.63 -4.83 4.84
N LEU A 45 -8.92 -4.64 5.10
CA LEU A 45 -9.52 -3.31 5.06
C LEU A 45 -8.96 -2.37 6.12
N SER A 46 -8.59 -2.90 7.30
CA SER A 46 -7.99 -2.05 8.32
C SER A 46 -6.59 -1.61 7.95
N ILE A 47 -5.84 -2.45 7.26
CA ILE A 47 -4.52 -2.08 6.73
C ILE A 47 -4.68 -1.02 5.65
N LEU A 48 -5.63 -1.22 4.74
CA LEU A 48 -5.92 -0.24 3.69
C LEU A 48 -6.28 1.12 4.30
N ALA A 49 -7.11 1.13 5.33
CA ALA A 49 -7.49 2.37 6.02
C ALA A 49 -6.27 3.07 6.63
N ARG A 50 -5.39 2.30 7.29
CA ARG A 50 -4.17 2.87 7.88
C ARG A 50 -3.24 3.47 6.84
N LEU A 51 -3.11 2.78 5.69
CA LEU A 51 -2.31 3.29 4.58
C LEU A 51 -2.89 4.59 4.03
N CYS A 52 -4.20 4.65 3.83
CA CYS A 52 -4.86 5.86 3.35
C CYS A 52 -4.68 7.03 4.31
N GLU A 53 -4.83 6.80 5.60
CA GLU A 53 -4.64 7.84 6.60
C GLU A 53 -3.19 8.35 6.61
N PHE A 54 -2.24 7.42 6.63
CA PHE A 54 -0.83 7.79 6.68
C PHE A 54 -0.37 8.51 5.42
N LEU A 55 -0.82 8.05 4.26
CA LEU A 55 -0.40 8.62 2.97
C LEU A 55 -1.26 9.79 2.53
N ASP A 56 -2.29 10.10 3.29
CA ASP A 56 -3.26 11.17 2.97
C ASP A 56 -3.82 10.97 1.56
N CYS A 57 -4.35 9.79 1.31
CA CYS A 57 -4.88 9.42 0.00
C CYS A 57 -6.16 8.61 0.15
N THR A 58 -6.78 8.27 -0.98
CA THR A 58 -7.99 7.46 -1.02
C THR A 58 -7.66 6.04 -1.45
N PRO A 59 -8.57 5.06 -1.23
CA PRO A 59 -8.36 3.71 -1.75
C PRO A 59 -8.15 3.67 -3.27
N ASN A 60 -8.73 4.62 -4.01
CA ASN A 60 -8.54 4.69 -5.46
C ASN A 60 -7.09 4.97 -5.85
N ASP A 61 -6.33 5.62 -4.98
CA ASP A 61 -4.91 5.88 -5.23
C ASP A 61 -4.07 4.62 -5.05
N ILE A 62 -4.52 3.72 -4.18
CA ILE A 62 -3.79 2.49 -3.86
C ILE A 62 -4.24 1.34 -4.76
N LEU A 63 -5.55 1.20 -5.00
CA LEU A 63 -6.10 0.13 -5.81
C LEU A 63 -6.45 0.65 -7.20
N LYS A 64 -5.84 0.06 -8.22
CA LYS A 64 -6.04 0.45 -9.61
C LYS A 64 -6.56 -0.73 -10.43
N MET A 65 -7.20 -0.42 -11.54
CA MET A 65 -7.68 -1.41 -12.50
C MET A 65 -6.96 -1.27 -13.83
N ARG A 66 -6.71 -2.39 -14.46
CA ARG A 66 -6.16 -2.47 -15.83
C ARG A 66 -7.13 -3.16 -16.74
#